data_9d518e22cb34d53917036f9474d33713
#
_entry.id   9d518e22cb34d53917036f9474d33713
#
_cell.length_a   1.000
_cell.length_b   1.000
_cell.length_c   1.000
_cell.angle_alpha   90.00
_cell.angle_beta   90.00
_cell.angle_gamma   90.00
#
_symmetry.space_group_name_H-M   'P 1'
#
loop_
_entity.id
_entity.type
_entity.pdbx_description
1 polymer ?
#
loop_
_entity_poly.entity_id
_entity_poly.type
_entity_poly.pdbx_seq_one_letter_code
_entity_poly.pdbx_strand_id
1 'polypeptide(L)'
;MAHTGLLNEEHIMIRDVAREFTLNEVLPVANKLDPEQGDIPIDLRKKLADMGYFGIRIPEEYGGSGLGCLEYCLITEQLSRGWMSVASIIARGNGTLVMDLLTNEQKEKVFPRVVAGDYLAAASLSEPDTGSDLASISCRAERTSDGWQITGNKYWCTFADGADYILLFARTDAESNPNKRHQGISAFIIDKPRGELPEGVQGSIIPKIGYFGWKTWELFFDQVKLGAGTLIGEEGKAFYALAKGLDEARAHTAARSIGLAQGALEDAMKYAQERTQFGKAIAQFQDLRFKIARMATDIEAARQLLYYVCTCIDEGRRCDKEASMAKYYASEMAERVTSDALQILGGAGYTKLHAVERYWRDARLTKIFEGTSEIQLRIISDNMLGR
;
A
#
# COMPACT_ATOMS: atom_id res chain seq x y z
N MET A 1 0.02 19.30 15.15
CA MET A 1 -1.25 19.72 14.55
C MET A 1 -0.97 19.91 13.06
N ALA A 2 -1.65 19.15 12.20
CA ALA A 2 -1.52 19.36 10.76
C ALA A 2 -2.13 20.71 10.40
N HIS A 3 -1.46 21.50 9.56
CA HIS A 3 -2.04 22.73 8.99
C HIS A 3 -3.30 22.36 8.20
N THR A 4 -4.41 23.01 8.50
CA THR A 4 -5.72 22.71 7.90
C THR A 4 -6.03 23.55 6.66
N GLY A 5 -5.06 24.35 6.18
CA GLY A 5 -5.29 25.39 5.16
C GLY A 5 -5.83 24.91 3.80
N LEU A 6 -5.68 23.61 3.47
CA LEU A 6 -6.24 23.00 2.25
C LEU A 6 -7.38 22.02 2.55
N LEU A 7 -7.69 21.77 3.82
CA LEU A 7 -8.74 20.85 4.24
C LEU A 7 -9.98 21.62 4.69
N ASN A 8 -11.15 21.21 4.21
CA ASN A 8 -12.43 21.68 4.71
C ASN A 8 -12.83 20.95 6.02
N GLU A 9 -13.97 21.31 6.62
CA GLU A 9 -14.43 20.72 7.88
C GLU A 9 -14.69 19.22 7.78
N GLU A 10 -15.19 18.73 6.66
CA GLU A 10 -15.44 17.33 6.40
C GLU A 10 -14.13 16.51 6.34
N HIS A 11 -13.13 17.00 5.61
CA HIS A 11 -11.79 16.39 5.57
C HIS A 11 -11.17 16.30 6.97
N ILE A 12 -11.33 17.35 7.78
CA ILE A 12 -10.83 17.39 9.16
C ILE A 12 -11.55 16.32 10.00
N MET A 13 -12.86 16.21 9.87
CA MET A 13 -13.66 15.21 10.57
C MET A 13 -13.26 13.78 10.19
N ILE A 14 -13.13 13.49 8.88
CA ILE A 14 -12.69 12.17 8.37
C ILE A 14 -11.32 11.80 8.95
N ARG A 15 -10.37 12.73 8.89
CA ARG A 15 -9.03 12.55 9.46
C ARG A 15 -9.08 12.25 10.95
N ASP A 16 -9.85 13.02 11.71
CA ASP A 16 -9.87 12.93 13.16
C ASP A 16 -10.56 11.65 13.64
N VAL A 17 -11.64 11.22 12.97
CA VAL A 17 -12.29 9.91 13.18
C VAL A 17 -11.31 8.77 12.89
N ALA A 18 -10.59 8.82 11.76
CA ALA A 18 -9.60 7.80 11.43
C ALA A 18 -8.43 7.78 12.43
N ARG A 19 -8.03 8.95 12.96
CA ARG A 19 -7.02 9.05 14.02
C ARG A 19 -7.50 8.40 15.32
N GLU A 20 -8.71 8.71 15.76
CA GLU A 20 -9.28 8.12 16.97
C GLU A 20 -9.38 6.61 16.86
N PHE A 21 -9.93 6.11 15.75
CA PHE A 21 -9.97 4.67 15.46
C PHE A 21 -8.57 4.04 15.51
N THR A 22 -7.59 4.69 14.91
CA THR A 22 -6.22 4.18 14.88
C THR A 22 -5.62 4.08 16.27
N LEU A 23 -5.81 5.09 17.12
CA LEU A 23 -5.27 5.11 18.47
C LEU A 23 -5.91 4.07 19.37
N ASN A 24 -7.22 3.86 19.23
CA ASN A 24 -8.00 2.99 20.10
C ASN A 24 -8.01 1.53 19.65
N GLU A 25 -8.02 1.27 18.33
CA GLU A 25 -8.22 -0.07 17.78
C GLU A 25 -6.99 -0.64 17.09
N VAL A 26 -6.21 0.17 16.36
CA VAL A 26 -5.10 -0.32 15.55
C VAL A 26 -3.80 -0.37 16.34
N LEU A 27 -3.41 0.73 16.98
CA LEU A 27 -2.11 0.87 17.65
C LEU A 27 -1.90 -0.15 18.79
N PRO A 28 -2.90 -0.43 19.66
CA PRO A 28 -2.74 -1.46 20.68
C PRO A 28 -2.51 -2.86 20.11
N VAL A 29 -3.22 -3.21 19.02
CA VAL A 29 -3.08 -4.49 18.32
C VAL A 29 -1.71 -4.60 17.68
N ALA A 30 -1.25 -3.53 17.01
CA ALA A 30 0.07 -3.47 16.40
C ALA A 30 1.19 -3.64 17.43
N ASN A 31 1.11 -2.95 18.57
CA ASN A 31 2.10 -3.03 19.63
C ASN A 31 2.21 -4.44 20.24
N LYS A 32 1.11 -5.19 20.23
CA LYS A 32 1.09 -6.58 20.71
C LYS A 32 1.61 -7.57 19.68
N LEU A 33 1.16 -7.46 18.43
CA LEU A 33 1.35 -8.52 17.43
C LEU A 33 2.57 -8.32 16.54
N ASP A 34 2.97 -7.08 16.24
CA ASP A 34 4.12 -6.83 15.36
C ASP A 34 5.43 -7.41 15.90
N PRO A 35 5.77 -7.27 17.22
CA PRO A 35 6.97 -7.88 17.78
C PRO A 35 7.03 -9.41 17.63
N GLU A 36 5.86 -10.05 17.54
CA GLU A 36 5.68 -11.50 17.38
C GLU A 36 5.52 -11.91 15.91
N GLN A 37 5.59 -10.95 14.97
CA GLN A 37 5.35 -11.12 13.54
C GLN A 37 3.93 -11.67 13.22
N GLY A 38 2.97 -11.34 14.10
CA GLY A 38 1.59 -11.79 14.01
C GLY A 38 0.82 -11.14 12.86
N ASP A 39 -0.21 -11.84 12.38
CA ASP A 39 -1.09 -11.36 11.30
C ASP A 39 -2.18 -10.42 11.84
N ILE A 40 -2.74 -9.56 10.96
CA ILE A 40 -3.89 -8.71 11.28
C ILE A 40 -5.09 -9.61 11.67
N PRO A 41 -5.65 -9.45 12.89
CA PRO A 41 -6.76 -10.29 13.32
C PRO A 41 -8.02 -10.04 12.49
N ILE A 42 -8.83 -11.08 12.31
CA ILE A 42 -10.10 -10.99 11.57
C ILE A 42 -11.06 -9.97 12.21
N ASP A 43 -11.04 -9.83 13.54
CA ASP A 43 -11.88 -8.86 14.24
C ASP A 43 -11.47 -7.42 13.92
N LEU A 44 -10.18 -7.13 13.77
CA LEU A 44 -9.74 -5.81 13.31
C LEU A 44 -10.14 -5.57 11.86
N ARG A 45 -10.07 -6.60 10.98
CA ARG A 45 -10.57 -6.52 9.60
C ARG A 45 -12.08 -6.18 9.56
N LYS A 46 -12.88 -6.80 10.43
CA LYS A 46 -14.31 -6.48 10.56
C LYS A 46 -14.54 -5.03 10.99
N LYS A 47 -13.80 -4.55 12.00
CA LYS A 47 -13.89 -3.16 12.44
C LYS A 47 -13.53 -2.17 11.32
N LEU A 48 -12.54 -2.49 10.47
CA LEU A 48 -12.21 -1.69 9.28
C LEU A 48 -13.37 -1.67 8.27
N ALA A 49 -14.06 -2.79 8.09
CA ALA A 49 -15.25 -2.86 7.24
C ALA A 49 -16.41 -2.04 7.80
N ASP A 50 -16.67 -2.16 9.11
CA ASP A 50 -17.72 -1.38 9.81
C ASP A 50 -17.49 0.14 9.72
N MET A 51 -16.21 0.57 9.63
CA MET A 51 -15.82 1.96 9.36
C MET A 51 -15.94 2.35 7.89
N GLY A 52 -16.31 1.44 6.99
CA GLY A 52 -16.40 1.67 5.55
C GLY A 52 -15.04 1.75 4.83
N TYR A 53 -13.94 1.39 5.49
CA TYR A 53 -12.58 1.62 4.96
C TYR A 53 -12.18 0.72 3.79
N PHE A 54 -12.94 -0.33 3.48
CA PHE A 54 -12.73 -1.10 2.26
C PHE A 54 -13.49 -0.56 1.05
N GLY A 55 -14.42 0.38 1.26
CA GLY A 55 -15.27 0.94 0.22
C GLY A 55 -15.14 2.45 0.02
N ILE A 56 -14.04 3.09 0.47
CA ILE A 56 -13.87 4.55 0.38
C ILE A 56 -14.02 5.04 -1.06
N ARG A 57 -13.36 4.37 -2.00
CA ARG A 57 -13.33 4.68 -3.43
C ARG A 57 -14.46 4.02 -4.23
N ILE A 58 -15.15 3.03 -3.67
CA ILE A 58 -16.25 2.32 -4.33
C ILE A 58 -17.47 3.24 -4.36
N PRO A 59 -18.16 3.36 -5.54
CA PRO A 59 -19.37 4.17 -5.65
C PRO A 59 -20.47 3.76 -4.69
N GLU A 60 -21.29 4.74 -4.28
CA GLU A 60 -22.41 4.52 -3.35
C GLU A 60 -23.43 3.50 -3.87
N GLU A 61 -23.64 3.42 -5.19
CA GLU A 61 -24.54 2.44 -5.82
C GLU A 61 -24.16 0.99 -5.54
N TYR A 62 -22.90 0.73 -5.18
CA TYR A 62 -22.39 -0.59 -4.78
C TYR A 62 -22.16 -0.70 -3.26
N GLY A 63 -22.63 0.27 -2.48
CA GLY A 63 -22.53 0.28 -1.02
C GLY A 63 -21.24 0.90 -0.48
N GLY A 64 -20.40 1.49 -1.34
CA GLY A 64 -19.20 2.23 -0.94
C GLY A 64 -19.51 3.67 -0.52
N SER A 65 -18.48 4.46 -0.24
CA SER A 65 -18.62 5.87 0.16
C SER A 65 -18.48 6.86 -0.99
N GLY A 66 -17.99 6.44 -2.16
CA GLY A 66 -17.81 7.29 -3.33
C GLY A 66 -16.86 8.49 -3.15
N LEU A 67 -15.99 8.42 -2.12
CA LEU A 67 -15.08 9.52 -1.75
C LEU A 67 -13.87 9.62 -2.67
N GLY A 68 -13.14 10.73 -2.59
CA GLY A 68 -11.99 11.05 -3.41
C GLY A 68 -10.68 10.41 -2.94
N CYS A 69 -9.61 10.66 -3.71
CA CYS A 69 -8.25 10.25 -3.37
C CYS A 69 -7.76 10.96 -2.10
N LEU A 70 -8.20 12.20 -1.88
CA LEU A 70 -7.80 12.97 -0.71
C LEU A 70 -8.29 12.30 0.58
N GLU A 71 -9.58 11.96 0.68
CA GLU A 71 -10.15 11.29 1.85
C GLU A 71 -9.53 9.92 2.07
N TYR A 72 -9.31 9.17 0.99
CA TYR A 72 -8.61 7.88 1.04
C TYR A 72 -7.20 8.02 1.62
N CYS A 73 -6.45 9.04 1.21
CA CYS A 73 -5.11 9.29 1.71
C CYS A 73 -5.10 9.85 3.15
N LEU A 74 -6.10 10.66 3.55
CA LEU A 74 -6.26 11.11 4.93
C LEU A 74 -6.46 9.93 5.90
N ILE A 75 -7.35 8.99 5.55
CA ILE A 75 -7.58 7.77 6.33
C ILE A 75 -6.31 6.91 6.36
N THR A 76 -5.68 6.70 5.22
CA THR A 76 -4.46 5.91 5.07
C THR A 76 -3.32 6.44 5.94
N GLU A 77 -3.10 7.75 5.98
CA GLU A 77 -2.08 8.39 6.81
C GLU A 77 -2.29 8.04 8.29
N GLN A 78 -3.53 8.18 8.77
CA GLN A 78 -3.83 7.90 10.18
C GLN A 78 -3.67 6.40 10.51
N LEU A 79 -4.17 5.50 9.67
CA LEU A 79 -4.02 4.05 9.87
C LEU A 79 -2.53 3.63 9.88
N SER A 80 -1.72 4.22 8.99
CA SER A 80 -0.29 3.93 8.90
C SER A 80 0.48 4.39 10.14
N ARG A 81 0.05 5.47 10.78
CA ARG A 81 0.56 5.90 12.07
C ARG A 81 0.43 4.82 13.15
N GLY A 82 -0.58 3.98 13.09
CA GLY A 82 -0.76 2.84 13.99
C GLY A 82 -0.01 1.60 13.52
N TRP A 83 -0.29 1.18 12.29
CA TRP A 83 0.31 0.00 11.68
C TRP A 83 0.23 0.09 10.14
N MET A 84 1.37 0.14 9.46
CA MET A 84 1.42 0.30 8.01
C MET A 84 0.65 -0.81 7.27
N SER A 85 0.66 -2.05 7.79
CA SER A 85 -0.07 -3.16 7.17
C SER A 85 -1.58 -2.98 7.23
N VAL A 86 -2.12 -2.33 8.27
CA VAL A 86 -3.55 -1.96 8.36
C VAL A 86 -3.89 -0.86 7.35
N ALA A 87 -3.03 0.14 7.18
CA ALA A 87 -3.19 1.11 6.10
C ALA A 87 -3.12 0.47 4.71
N SER A 88 -2.35 -0.60 4.57
CA SER A 88 -2.17 -1.28 3.29
C SER A 88 -3.30 -2.27 2.96
N ILE A 89 -3.95 -2.89 3.98
CA ILE A 89 -5.02 -3.85 3.71
C ILE A 89 -6.26 -3.15 3.13
N ILE A 90 -6.52 -1.89 3.48
CA ILE A 90 -7.66 -1.15 2.92
C ILE A 90 -7.51 -0.93 1.41
N ALA A 91 -6.30 -0.88 0.87
CA ALA A 91 -6.06 -0.82 -0.56
C ALA A 91 -6.55 -2.06 -1.31
N ARG A 92 -6.77 -3.18 -0.62
CA ARG A 92 -7.31 -4.41 -1.22
C ARG A 92 -8.78 -4.27 -1.62
N GLY A 93 -9.51 -3.32 -1.02
CA GLY A 93 -10.86 -2.94 -1.40
C GLY A 93 -10.93 -1.71 -2.29
N ASN A 94 -10.02 -0.76 -2.11
CA ASN A 94 -10.07 0.55 -2.78
C ASN A 94 -9.22 0.64 -4.07
N GLY A 95 -8.60 -0.44 -4.49
CA GLY A 95 -7.74 -0.44 -5.68
C GLY A 95 -8.52 -0.22 -6.97
N THR A 96 -8.30 0.91 -7.62
CA THR A 96 -8.93 1.30 -8.91
C THR A 96 -8.62 0.32 -10.04
N LEU A 97 -7.51 -0.39 -9.96
CA LEU A 97 -7.09 -1.37 -10.96
C LEU A 97 -8.18 -2.42 -11.27
N VAL A 98 -8.78 -3.02 -10.24
CA VAL A 98 -9.83 -4.03 -10.43
C VAL A 98 -11.13 -3.37 -10.89
N MET A 99 -11.41 -2.16 -10.41
CA MET A 99 -12.61 -1.41 -10.79
C MET A 99 -12.71 -1.17 -12.30
N ASP A 100 -11.59 -0.89 -12.95
CA ASP A 100 -11.53 -0.62 -14.39
C ASP A 100 -11.58 -1.91 -15.26
N LEU A 101 -11.22 -3.06 -14.70
CA LEU A 101 -11.20 -4.34 -15.41
C LEU A 101 -12.52 -5.11 -15.32
N LEU A 102 -13.37 -4.84 -14.31
CA LEU A 102 -14.63 -5.54 -14.12
C LEU A 102 -15.75 -4.95 -15.01
N THR A 103 -16.61 -5.83 -15.55
CA THR A 103 -17.87 -5.43 -16.15
C THR A 103 -18.85 -4.94 -15.07
N ASN A 104 -19.91 -4.21 -15.47
CA ASN A 104 -20.92 -3.73 -14.50
C ASN A 104 -21.58 -4.89 -13.76
N GLU A 105 -21.91 -6.00 -14.43
CA GLU A 105 -22.46 -7.18 -13.80
C GLU A 105 -21.49 -7.81 -12.76
N GLN A 106 -20.20 -7.80 -13.05
CA GLN A 106 -19.18 -8.27 -12.09
C GLN A 106 -19.07 -7.30 -10.91
N LYS A 107 -19.13 -5.99 -11.15
CA LYS A 107 -19.10 -4.97 -10.08
C LYS A 107 -20.26 -5.12 -9.10
N GLU A 108 -21.49 -5.32 -9.60
CA GLU A 108 -22.69 -5.58 -8.77
C GLU A 108 -22.52 -6.78 -7.84
N LYS A 109 -21.81 -7.83 -8.28
CA LYS A 109 -21.56 -9.04 -7.48
C LYS A 109 -20.38 -8.90 -6.52
N VAL A 110 -19.34 -8.18 -6.92
CA VAL A 110 -18.05 -8.12 -6.23
C VAL A 110 -18.02 -7.01 -5.19
N PHE A 111 -18.42 -5.79 -5.54
CA PHE A 111 -18.20 -4.63 -4.70
C PHE A 111 -18.93 -4.66 -3.35
N PRO A 112 -20.19 -5.11 -3.22
CA PRO A 112 -20.81 -5.24 -1.90
C PRO A 112 -20.03 -6.15 -0.95
N ARG A 113 -19.43 -7.23 -1.47
CA ARG A 113 -18.59 -8.15 -0.69
C ARG A 113 -17.24 -7.52 -0.33
N VAL A 114 -16.68 -6.70 -1.22
CA VAL A 114 -15.45 -5.94 -0.97
C VAL A 114 -15.69 -4.92 0.16
N VAL A 115 -16.76 -4.14 0.08
CA VAL A 115 -17.14 -3.15 1.11
C VAL A 115 -17.31 -3.82 2.48
N ALA A 116 -17.94 -4.99 2.52
CA ALA A 116 -18.09 -5.80 3.74
C ALA A 116 -16.75 -6.41 4.25
N GLY A 117 -15.65 -6.24 3.52
CA GLY A 117 -14.36 -6.85 3.87
C GLY A 117 -14.31 -8.36 3.62
N ASP A 118 -15.26 -8.93 2.89
CA ASP A 118 -15.40 -10.37 2.67
C ASP A 118 -14.85 -10.86 1.32
N TYR A 119 -14.33 -9.94 0.49
CA TYR A 119 -13.75 -10.31 -0.80
C TYR A 119 -12.57 -9.40 -1.14
N LEU A 120 -11.40 -9.69 -0.55
CA LEU A 120 -10.19 -8.89 -0.71
C LEU A 120 -9.13 -9.60 -1.54
N ALA A 121 -8.42 -8.84 -2.36
CA ALA A 121 -7.41 -9.31 -3.29
C ALA A 121 -6.02 -9.48 -2.66
N ALA A 122 -5.25 -10.46 -3.17
CA ALA A 122 -3.80 -10.38 -3.18
C ALA A 122 -3.31 -10.20 -4.62
N ALA A 123 -2.53 -9.15 -4.89
CA ALA A 123 -1.97 -8.91 -6.21
C ALA A 123 -0.72 -9.77 -6.45
N SER A 124 -0.69 -10.49 -7.55
CA SER A 124 0.39 -11.37 -7.99
C SER A 124 0.94 -10.89 -9.33
N LEU A 125 1.95 -9.99 -9.26
CA LEU A 125 2.45 -9.23 -10.40
C LEU A 125 3.94 -9.53 -10.66
N SER A 126 4.81 -9.22 -9.67
CA SER A 126 6.26 -9.40 -9.76
C SER A 126 6.67 -10.87 -9.83
N GLU A 127 7.85 -11.12 -10.40
CA GLU A 127 8.46 -12.43 -10.53
C GLU A 127 9.87 -12.41 -9.92
N PRO A 128 10.53 -13.56 -9.68
CA PRO A 128 11.88 -13.57 -9.12
C PRO A 128 12.87 -12.66 -9.87
N ASP A 129 12.82 -12.66 -11.20
CA ASP A 129 13.70 -11.88 -12.06
C ASP A 129 13.09 -10.56 -12.56
N THR A 130 11.84 -10.25 -12.15
CA THR A 130 11.07 -9.12 -12.71
C THR A 130 10.34 -8.35 -11.62
N GLY A 131 10.87 -7.19 -11.24
CA GLY A 131 10.24 -6.25 -10.31
C GLY A 131 9.98 -4.90 -10.98
N SER A 132 11.00 -4.07 -11.14
CA SER A 132 10.87 -2.74 -11.76
C SER A 132 10.55 -2.79 -13.27
N ASP A 133 10.96 -3.84 -13.97
CA ASP A 133 10.65 -4.06 -15.39
C ASP A 133 9.42 -4.97 -15.55
N LEU A 134 8.26 -4.52 -15.04
CA LEU A 134 7.01 -5.29 -15.07
C LEU A 134 6.57 -5.72 -16.48
N ALA A 135 7.00 -5.01 -17.51
CA ALA A 135 6.71 -5.39 -18.90
C ALA A 135 7.42 -6.70 -19.32
N SER A 136 8.37 -7.20 -18.53
CA SER A 136 9.14 -8.42 -18.80
C SER A 136 8.66 -9.64 -18.03
N ILE A 137 7.46 -9.61 -17.41
CA ILE A 137 6.91 -10.82 -16.77
C ILE A 137 6.83 -11.98 -17.76
N SER A 138 7.15 -13.18 -17.28
CA SER A 138 7.29 -14.42 -18.05
C SER A 138 6.28 -15.50 -17.67
N CYS A 139 5.62 -15.40 -16.52
CA CYS A 139 4.52 -16.27 -16.13
C CYS A 139 3.46 -16.29 -17.23
N ARG A 140 3.15 -17.46 -17.78
CA ARG A 140 2.30 -17.61 -18.96
C ARG A 140 0.93 -18.13 -18.61
N ALA A 141 -0.07 -17.67 -19.37
CA ALA A 141 -1.40 -18.20 -19.42
C ALA A 141 -1.68 -18.66 -20.85
N GLU A 142 -1.71 -19.98 -21.04
CA GLU A 142 -1.97 -20.60 -22.34
C GLU A 142 -3.44 -20.97 -22.43
N ARG A 143 -4.07 -20.68 -23.58
CA ARG A 143 -5.47 -20.98 -23.80
C ARG A 143 -5.68 -22.47 -23.99
N THR A 144 -6.69 -23.03 -23.32
CA THR A 144 -7.13 -24.45 -23.46
C THR A 144 -8.55 -24.51 -24.00
N SER A 145 -9.10 -25.73 -24.22
CA SER A 145 -10.51 -25.91 -24.63
C SER A 145 -11.49 -25.31 -23.63
N ASP A 146 -11.16 -25.33 -22.32
CA ASP A 146 -12.08 -25.04 -21.23
C ASP A 146 -11.72 -23.75 -20.45
N GLY A 147 -10.62 -23.10 -20.85
CA GLY A 147 -10.16 -21.88 -20.18
C GLY A 147 -8.68 -21.61 -20.37
N TRP A 148 -7.90 -21.66 -19.31
CA TRP A 148 -6.50 -21.28 -19.29
C TRP A 148 -5.65 -22.26 -18.51
N GLN A 149 -4.39 -22.36 -18.87
CA GLN A 149 -3.35 -23.09 -18.12
C GLN A 149 -2.24 -22.13 -17.75
N ILE A 150 -1.97 -21.99 -16.44
CA ILE A 150 -0.98 -21.06 -15.92
C ILE A 150 0.30 -21.82 -15.57
N THR A 151 1.44 -21.30 -16.05
CA THR A 151 2.77 -21.85 -15.75
C THR A 151 3.77 -20.71 -15.49
N GLY A 152 4.48 -20.79 -14.36
CA GLY A 152 5.50 -19.81 -13.99
C GLY A 152 5.54 -19.51 -12.51
N ASN A 153 6.38 -18.56 -12.12
CA ASN A 153 6.57 -18.17 -10.73
C ASN A 153 6.15 -16.72 -10.52
N LYS A 154 5.61 -16.43 -9.34
CA LYS A 154 5.34 -15.08 -8.86
C LYS A 154 6.04 -14.85 -7.54
N TYR A 155 6.50 -13.62 -7.32
CA TYR A 155 7.26 -13.25 -6.14
C TYR A 155 6.67 -12.01 -5.48
N TRP A 156 6.84 -11.87 -4.16
CA TRP A 156 6.30 -10.74 -3.39
C TRP A 156 4.77 -10.67 -3.36
N CYS A 157 4.06 -11.81 -3.47
CA CYS A 157 2.60 -11.83 -3.35
C CYS A 157 2.21 -11.67 -1.87
N THR A 158 2.03 -10.43 -1.43
CA THR A 158 1.66 -10.11 -0.05
C THR A 158 0.18 -10.42 0.18
N PHE A 159 -0.13 -11.08 1.31
CA PHE A 159 -1.47 -11.45 1.72
C PHE A 159 -2.06 -12.63 0.91
N ALA A 160 -1.25 -13.44 0.24
CA ALA A 160 -1.77 -14.51 -0.63
C ALA A 160 -2.65 -15.52 0.10
N ASP A 161 -2.30 -15.94 1.31
CA ASP A 161 -3.10 -16.83 2.15
C ASP A 161 -4.33 -16.16 2.76
N GLY A 162 -4.19 -14.92 3.24
CA GLY A 162 -5.26 -14.17 3.92
C GLY A 162 -6.31 -13.56 3.00
N ALA A 163 -6.04 -13.46 1.69
CA ALA A 163 -6.95 -12.94 0.68
C ALA A 163 -8.06 -13.92 0.32
N ASP A 164 -9.11 -13.43 -0.31
CA ASP A 164 -10.23 -14.23 -0.80
C ASP A 164 -10.05 -14.62 -2.27
N TYR A 165 -9.18 -13.90 -2.99
CA TYR A 165 -8.77 -14.23 -4.35
C TYR A 165 -7.35 -13.71 -4.65
N ILE A 166 -6.72 -14.31 -5.66
CA ILE A 166 -5.47 -13.81 -6.25
C ILE A 166 -5.81 -13.05 -7.53
N LEU A 167 -5.38 -11.80 -7.63
CA LEU A 167 -5.35 -11.04 -8.87
C LEU A 167 -4.01 -11.31 -9.56
N LEU A 168 -4.02 -12.25 -10.50
CA LEU A 168 -2.83 -12.69 -11.22
C LEU A 168 -2.66 -11.92 -12.53
N PHE A 169 -1.44 -11.44 -12.79
CA PHE A 169 -1.03 -10.92 -14.09
C PHE A 169 -0.14 -11.95 -14.78
N ALA A 170 -0.50 -12.38 -15.97
CA ALA A 170 0.25 -13.36 -16.75
C ALA A 170 0.27 -13.00 -18.23
N ARG A 171 1.25 -13.52 -18.95
CA ARG A 171 1.41 -13.31 -20.38
C ARG A 171 0.55 -14.28 -21.17
N THR A 172 -0.33 -13.74 -21.99
CA THR A 172 -1.20 -14.51 -22.91
C THR A 172 -0.72 -14.49 -24.37
N ASP A 173 0.20 -13.56 -24.69
CA ASP A 173 0.81 -13.49 -26.02
C ASP A 173 2.09 -14.33 -26.07
N ALA A 174 2.09 -15.36 -26.92
CA ALA A 174 3.25 -16.25 -27.12
C ALA A 174 4.40 -15.55 -27.89
N GLU A 175 4.08 -14.54 -28.72
CA GLU A 175 5.03 -13.79 -29.56
C GLU A 175 5.11 -12.32 -29.11
N SER A 176 5.65 -12.07 -27.91
CA SER A 176 5.78 -10.69 -27.44
C SER A 176 6.67 -9.87 -28.38
N ASN A 177 6.14 -8.78 -28.92
CA ASN A 177 6.92 -7.82 -29.69
C ASN A 177 7.99 -7.19 -28.75
N PRO A 178 9.29 -7.36 -29.02
CA PRO A 178 10.37 -6.83 -28.17
C PRO A 178 10.25 -5.31 -27.92
N ASN A 179 9.68 -4.57 -28.87
CA ASN A 179 9.48 -3.12 -28.76
C ASN A 179 8.18 -2.73 -28.04
N LYS A 180 7.30 -3.70 -27.72
CA LYS A 180 6.01 -3.49 -27.08
C LYS A 180 5.74 -4.55 -25.99
N ARG A 181 6.74 -4.85 -25.19
CA ARG A 181 6.71 -5.91 -24.14
C ARG A 181 5.55 -5.77 -23.14
N HIS A 182 5.02 -4.57 -22.95
CA HIS A 182 3.84 -4.29 -22.13
C HIS A 182 2.53 -4.82 -22.72
N GLN A 183 2.47 -5.14 -24.02
CA GLN A 183 1.34 -5.81 -24.65
C GLN A 183 1.36 -7.31 -24.32
N GLY A 184 0.21 -7.97 -24.46
CA GLY A 184 0.09 -9.41 -24.19
C GLY A 184 0.06 -9.79 -22.72
N ILE A 185 -0.10 -8.84 -21.79
CA ILE A 185 -0.31 -9.11 -20.36
C ILE A 185 -1.79 -9.03 -20.05
N SER A 186 -2.33 -10.10 -19.45
CA SER A 186 -3.73 -10.24 -19.07
C SER A 186 -3.87 -10.36 -17.56
N ALA A 187 -5.07 -10.08 -17.04
CA ALA A 187 -5.38 -10.19 -15.62
C ALA A 187 -6.42 -11.30 -15.38
N PHE A 188 -6.22 -12.06 -14.31
CA PHE A 188 -7.07 -13.17 -13.93
C PHE A 188 -7.45 -13.07 -12.46
N ILE A 189 -8.72 -13.35 -12.14
CA ILE A 189 -9.19 -13.56 -10.78
C ILE A 189 -9.17 -15.06 -10.49
N ILE A 190 -8.47 -15.46 -9.44
CA ILE A 190 -8.41 -16.84 -8.97
C ILE A 190 -9.01 -16.87 -7.56
N ASP A 191 -10.28 -17.27 -7.48
CA ASP A 191 -11.00 -17.44 -6.22
C ASP A 191 -10.37 -18.54 -5.39
N LYS A 192 -10.38 -18.39 -4.07
CA LYS A 192 -9.86 -19.39 -3.15
C LYS A 192 -10.46 -19.25 -1.74
N PRO A 193 -10.41 -20.30 -0.91
CA PRO A 193 -10.71 -20.20 0.50
C PRO A 193 -9.70 -19.27 1.21
N ARG A 194 -10.17 -18.50 2.19
CA ARG A 194 -9.32 -17.71 3.07
C ARG A 194 -8.48 -18.64 3.96
N GLY A 195 -7.21 -18.33 4.13
CA GLY A 195 -6.26 -19.12 4.91
C GLY A 195 -5.50 -20.17 4.08
N GLU A 196 -5.83 -20.35 2.81
CA GLU A 196 -5.21 -21.31 1.90
C GLU A 196 -4.61 -20.59 0.69
N LEU A 197 -3.79 -21.29 -0.09
CA LEU A 197 -3.42 -20.90 -1.46
C LEU A 197 -4.44 -21.48 -2.46
N PRO A 198 -4.53 -20.95 -3.69
CA PRO A 198 -5.40 -21.51 -4.71
C PRO A 198 -5.07 -22.98 -5.00
N GLU A 199 -6.07 -23.75 -5.39
CA GLU A 199 -5.89 -25.17 -5.77
C GLU A 199 -4.83 -25.30 -6.88
N GLY A 200 -3.89 -26.24 -6.69
CA GLY A 200 -2.77 -26.49 -7.61
C GLY A 200 -1.62 -25.48 -7.53
N VAL A 201 -1.76 -24.39 -6.75
CA VAL A 201 -0.68 -23.42 -6.53
C VAL A 201 0.13 -23.82 -5.31
N GLN A 202 1.45 -23.96 -5.48
CA GLN A 202 2.39 -24.13 -4.39
C GLN A 202 3.00 -22.78 -4.00
N GLY A 203 3.49 -22.67 -2.76
CA GLY A 203 4.14 -21.43 -2.34
C GLY A 203 4.96 -21.56 -1.09
N SER A 204 5.87 -20.63 -0.90
CA SER A 204 6.68 -20.47 0.30
C SER A 204 6.60 -19.06 0.86
N ILE A 205 6.66 -18.96 2.20
CA ILE A 205 6.67 -17.66 2.87
C ILE A 205 8.06 -17.05 2.72
N ILE A 206 8.12 -15.78 2.30
CA ILE A 206 9.35 -15.00 2.21
C ILE A 206 9.62 -14.37 3.58
N PRO A 207 10.74 -14.70 4.26
CA PRO A 207 11.11 -14.08 5.52
C PRO A 207 11.41 -12.59 5.31
N LYS A 208 10.72 -11.71 6.05
CA LYS A 208 10.88 -10.24 5.95
C LYS A 208 11.44 -9.67 7.23
N ILE A 209 12.06 -8.50 7.14
CA ILE A 209 12.57 -7.76 8.31
C ILE A 209 11.51 -6.84 8.93
N GLY A 210 10.39 -6.59 8.25
CA GLY A 210 9.30 -5.72 8.67
C GLY A 210 8.04 -5.94 7.84
N TYR A 211 7.06 -5.00 7.94
CA TYR A 211 5.77 -5.09 7.26
C TYR A 211 5.02 -6.36 7.69
N PHE A 212 5.06 -6.62 9.01
CA PHE A 212 4.30 -7.70 9.63
C PHE A 212 2.80 -7.33 9.68
N GLY A 213 1.96 -8.25 10.11
CA GLY A 213 0.49 -8.13 9.99
C GLY A 213 -0.08 -8.99 8.87
N TRP A 214 0.78 -9.52 8.02
CA TRP A 214 0.50 -10.48 6.96
C TRP A 214 1.78 -11.11 6.42
N LYS A 215 1.59 -12.23 5.71
CA LYS A 215 2.69 -12.94 5.06
C LYS A 215 2.86 -12.44 3.64
N THR A 216 4.07 -12.60 3.12
CA THR A 216 4.41 -12.37 1.72
C THR A 216 4.93 -13.67 1.13
N TRP A 217 4.45 -14.03 -0.04
CA TRP A 217 4.65 -15.33 -0.62
C TRP A 217 5.41 -15.28 -1.93
N GLU A 218 6.22 -16.29 -2.18
CA GLU A 218 6.55 -16.80 -3.50
C GLU A 218 5.47 -17.80 -3.89
N LEU A 219 4.94 -17.71 -5.12
CA LEU A 219 3.92 -18.61 -5.66
C LEU A 219 4.45 -19.31 -6.89
N PHE A 220 4.18 -20.61 -6.97
CA PHE A 220 4.57 -21.45 -8.07
C PHE A 220 3.35 -22.09 -8.74
N PHE A 221 3.20 -21.83 -10.04
CA PHE A 221 2.12 -22.31 -10.88
C PHE A 221 2.71 -23.38 -11.83
N ASP A 222 2.34 -24.65 -11.61
CA ASP A 222 2.71 -25.74 -12.49
C ASP A 222 1.48 -26.26 -13.22
N GLN A 223 1.25 -25.73 -14.42
CA GLN A 223 0.13 -26.08 -15.29
C GLN A 223 -1.26 -25.96 -14.60
N VAL A 224 -1.41 -24.93 -13.74
CA VAL A 224 -2.65 -24.68 -13.00
C VAL A 224 -3.78 -24.34 -13.95
N LYS A 225 -4.87 -25.08 -13.90
CA LYS A 225 -6.04 -24.89 -14.78
C LYS A 225 -6.99 -23.88 -14.20
N LEU A 226 -7.37 -22.91 -15.03
CA LEU A 226 -8.36 -21.88 -14.71
C LEU A 226 -9.50 -21.91 -15.73
N GLY A 227 -10.74 -21.72 -15.28
CA GLY A 227 -11.90 -21.61 -16.17
C GLY A 227 -11.85 -20.36 -17.06
N ALA A 228 -12.58 -20.37 -18.16
CA ALA A 228 -12.62 -19.25 -19.10
C ALA A 228 -13.08 -17.91 -18.46
N GLY A 229 -13.96 -17.96 -17.45
CA GLY A 229 -14.50 -16.78 -16.75
C GLY A 229 -13.54 -16.11 -15.76
N THR A 230 -12.33 -16.63 -15.56
CA THR A 230 -11.33 -16.05 -14.67
C THR A 230 -10.59 -14.85 -15.27
N LEU A 231 -10.54 -14.73 -16.60
CA LEU A 231 -10.00 -13.56 -17.29
C LEU A 231 -10.90 -12.35 -17.01
N ILE A 232 -10.30 -11.24 -16.59
CA ILE A 232 -10.98 -9.95 -16.43
C ILE A 232 -10.42 -8.90 -17.37
N GLY A 233 -11.29 -8.03 -17.85
CA GLY A 233 -10.93 -7.06 -18.88
C GLY A 233 -10.66 -7.71 -20.24
N GLU A 234 -9.94 -6.99 -21.09
CA GLU A 234 -9.56 -7.42 -22.44
C GLU A 234 -8.22 -8.17 -22.41
N GLU A 235 -8.16 -9.32 -23.09
CA GLU A 235 -6.94 -10.11 -23.23
C GLU A 235 -5.78 -9.26 -23.77
N GLY A 236 -4.62 -9.36 -23.13
CA GLY A 236 -3.40 -8.64 -23.51
C GLY A 236 -3.37 -7.15 -23.15
N LYS A 237 -4.40 -6.61 -22.49
CA LYS A 237 -4.53 -5.18 -22.20
C LYS A 237 -4.40 -4.79 -20.72
N ALA A 238 -4.19 -5.74 -19.81
CA ALA A 238 -4.18 -5.47 -18.38
C ALA A 238 -3.08 -4.49 -17.94
N PHE A 239 -1.96 -4.40 -18.66
CA PHE A 239 -0.89 -3.45 -18.37
C PHE A 239 -1.34 -1.98 -18.44
N TYR A 240 -2.27 -1.66 -19.33
CA TYR A 240 -2.79 -0.29 -19.48
C TYR A 240 -3.67 0.11 -18.29
N ALA A 241 -4.51 -0.82 -17.80
CA ALA A 241 -5.29 -0.60 -16.58
C ALA A 241 -4.39 -0.46 -15.35
N LEU A 242 -3.34 -1.31 -15.26
CA LEU A 242 -2.33 -1.18 -14.21
C LEU A 242 -1.68 0.21 -14.23
N ALA A 243 -1.24 0.68 -15.40
CA ALA A 243 -0.59 1.98 -15.54
C ALA A 243 -1.47 3.14 -15.09
N LYS A 244 -2.78 3.09 -15.37
CA LYS A 244 -3.76 4.12 -14.97
C LYS A 244 -3.92 4.22 -13.44
N GLY A 245 -3.89 3.09 -12.72
CA GLY A 245 -4.02 3.06 -11.25
C GLY A 245 -2.73 3.42 -10.50
N LEU A 246 -1.59 3.60 -11.20
CA LEU A 246 -0.31 3.81 -10.54
C LEU A 246 -0.21 5.16 -9.79
N ASP A 247 -0.87 6.21 -10.24
CA ASP A 247 -0.78 7.52 -9.61
C ASP A 247 -1.46 7.51 -8.24
N GLU A 248 -2.62 6.87 -8.14
CA GLU A 248 -3.31 6.65 -6.86
C GLU A 248 -2.50 5.73 -5.93
N ALA A 249 -1.90 4.66 -6.46
CA ALA A 249 -1.03 3.78 -5.69
C ALA A 249 0.20 4.52 -5.13
N ARG A 250 0.79 5.46 -5.90
CA ARG A 250 1.89 6.33 -5.43
C ARG A 250 1.42 7.29 -4.34
N ALA A 251 0.26 7.92 -4.51
CA ALA A 251 -0.35 8.78 -3.49
C ALA A 251 -0.61 8.02 -2.19
N HIS A 252 -1.19 6.82 -2.28
CA HIS A 252 -1.41 5.94 -1.14
C HIS A 252 -0.09 5.53 -0.46
N THR A 253 0.98 5.27 -1.21
CA THR A 253 2.31 4.99 -0.65
C THR A 253 2.89 6.21 0.07
N ALA A 254 2.73 7.40 -0.49
CA ALA A 254 3.14 8.65 0.16
C ALA A 254 2.37 8.86 1.48
N ALA A 255 1.05 8.63 1.50
CA ALA A 255 0.23 8.71 2.72
C ALA A 255 0.72 7.73 3.81
N ARG A 256 1.02 6.49 3.45
CA ARG A 256 1.59 5.50 4.38
C ARG A 256 2.93 5.96 4.95
N SER A 257 3.80 6.50 4.11
CA SER A 257 5.11 7.01 4.51
C SER A 257 4.98 8.19 5.48
N ILE A 258 4.07 9.12 5.21
CA ILE A 258 3.79 10.27 6.08
C ILE A 258 3.24 9.79 7.43
N GLY A 259 2.32 8.83 7.44
CA GLY A 259 1.76 8.27 8.67
C GLY A 259 2.81 7.61 9.57
N LEU A 260 3.74 6.83 9.00
CA LEU A 260 4.87 6.25 9.73
C LEU A 260 5.76 7.34 10.36
N ALA A 261 6.11 8.34 9.58
CA ALA A 261 6.94 9.46 10.03
C ALA A 261 6.24 10.27 11.14
N GLN A 262 4.93 10.51 11.00
CA GLN A 262 4.13 11.21 11.99
C GLN A 262 4.07 10.44 13.32
N GLY A 263 3.84 9.12 13.28
CA GLY A 263 3.85 8.27 14.48
C GLY A 263 5.21 8.28 15.18
N ALA A 264 6.28 8.16 14.40
CA ALA A 264 7.64 8.20 14.92
C ALA A 264 7.99 9.55 15.57
N LEU A 265 7.60 10.66 14.95
CA LEU A 265 7.79 12.01 15.51
C LEU A 265 7.04 12.19 16.83
N GLU A 266 5.78 11.75 16.92
CA GLU A 266 4.97 11.89 18.12
C GLU A 266 5.53 11.07 19.28
N ASP A 267 5.95 9.83 19.04
CA ASP A 267 6.60 8.98 20.05
C ASP A 267 7.94 9.56 20.51
N ALA A 268 8.75 10.06 19.58
CA ALA A 268 10.01 10.73 19.90
C ALA A 268 9.82 12.00 20.72
N MET A 269 8.82 12.82 20.38
CA MET A 269 8.48 14.03 21.15
C MET A 269 8.06 13.71 22.58
N LYS A 270 7.16 12.73 22.74
CA LYS A 270 6.70 12.26 24.05
C LYS A 270 7.88 11.77 24.89
N TYR A 271 8.69 10.88 24.34
CA TYR A 271 9.86 10.35 25.02
C TYR A 271 10.85 11.44 25.41
N ALA A 272 11.13 12.39 24.52
CA ALA A 272 12.05 13.47 24.76
C ALA A 272 11.59 14.42 25.91
N GLN A 273 10.28 14.58 26.10
CA GLN A 273 9.71 15.38 27.20
C GLN A 273 9.78 14.65 28.55
N GLU A 274 9.66 13.31 28.55
CA GLU A 274 9.63 12.47 29.76
C GLU A 274 11.03 12.05 30.20
N ARG A 275 11.94 11.74 29.27
CA ARG A 275 13.29 11.24 29.56
C ARG A 275 14.19 12.34 30.11
N THR A 276 14.77 12.13 31.27
CA THR A 276 15.69 13.06 31.92
C THR A 276 17.14 12.56 31.84
N GLN A 277 18.06 13.42 31.41
CA GLN A 277 19.51 13.24 31.44
C GLN A 277 20.20 14.56 31.77
N PHE A 278 21.34 14.53 32.42
CA PHE A 278 22.08 15.73 32.87
C PHE A 278 21.18 16.69 33.63
N GLY A 279 20.28 16.18 34.48
CA GLY A 279 19.40 16.96 35.35
C GLY A 279 18.20 17.66 34.70
N LYS A 280 17.92 17.39 33.42
CA LYS A 280 16.77 18.00 32.67
C LYS A 280 16.20 17.06 31.63
N ALA A 281 14.95 17.33 31.20
CA ALA A 281 14.34 16.60 30.08
C ALA A 281 15.20 16.76 28.81
N ILE A 282 15.37 15.65 28.06
CA ILE A 282 16.23 15.70 26.86
C ILE A 282 15.69 16.63 25.78
N ALA A 283 14.37 16.91 25.77
CA ALA A 283 13.74 17.92 24.92
C ALA A 283 14.30 19.36 25.15
N GLN A 284 15.05 19.60 26.22
CA GLN A 284 15.65 20.91 26.48
C GLN A 284 17.02 21.10 25.81
N PHE A 285 17.60 20.05 25.24
CA PHE A 285 18.85 20.16 24.48
C PHE A 285 18.57 20.70 23.08
N GLN A 286 19.33 21.72 22.68
CA GLN A 286 19.09 22.46 21.44
C GLN A 286 19.13 21.58 20.19
N ASP A 287 20.08 20.64 20.10
CA ASP A 287 20.20 19.75 18.95
C ASP A 287 18.96 18.86 18.77
N LEU A 288 18.43 18.27 19.87
CA LEU A 288 17.22 17.47 19.82
C LEU A 288 15.98 18.30 19.42
N ARG A 289 15.88 19.54 19.90
CA ARG A 289 14.83 20.48 19.51
C ARG A 289 14.88 20.78 18.02
N PHE A 290 16.07 21.02 17.49
CA PHE A 290 16.26 21.30 16.07
C PHE A 290 15.99 20.06 15.21
N LYS A 291 16.37 18.86 15.68
CA LYS A 291 16.04 17.60 15.03
C LYS A 291 14.52 17.41 14.91
N ILE A 292 13.77 17.56 16.01
CA ILE A 292 12.30 17.49 16.03
C ILE A 292 11.68 18.53 15.09
N ALA A 293 12.19 19.75 15.07
CA ALA A 293 11.68 20.81 14.18
C ALA A 293 11.90 20.46 12.69
N ARG A 294 13.07 19.90 12.32
CA ARG A 294 13.35 19.42 10.96
C ARG A 294 12.41 18.28 10.57
N MET A 295 12.24 17.28 11.45
CA MET A 295 11.32 16.16 11.25
C MET A 295 9.90 16.67 10.97
N ALA A 296 9.38 17.58 11.77
CA ALA A 296 8.05 18.15 11.59
C ALA A 296 7.90 18.92 10.27
N THR A 297 8.92 19.70 9.90
CA THR A 297 8.94 20.46 8.64
C THR A 297 8.93 19.54 7.43
N ASP A 298 9.76 18.49 7.43
CA ASP A 298 9.84 17.54 6.32
C ASP A 298 8.53 16.74 6.15
N ILE A 299 7.89 16.33 7.26
CA ILE A 299 6.58 15.66 7.24
C ILE A 299 5.52 16.58 6.62
N GLU A 300 5.48 17.85 7.05
CA GLU A 300 4.49 18.79 6.53
C GLU A 300 4.71 19.10 5.04
N ALA A 301 5.95 19.24 4.59
CA ALA A 301 6.27 19.42 3.18
C ALA A 301 5.80 18.22 2.33
N ALA A 302 6.02 16.99 2.80
CA ALA A 302 5.54 15.78 2.14
C ALA A 302 4.00 15.73 2.07
N ARG A 303 3.33 16.11 3.16
CA ARG A 303 1.87 16.14 3.26
C ARG A 303 1.25 17.13 2.28
N GLN A 304 1.77 18.33 2.16
CA GLN A 304 1.27 19.34 1.22
C GLN A 304 1.45 18.90 -0.23
N LEU A 305 2.57 18.26 -0.56
CA LEU A 305 2.78 17.67 -1.90
C LEU A 305 1.79 16.53 -2.19
N LEU A 306 1.51 15.67 -1.20
CA LEU A 306 0.51 14.61 -1.32
C LEU A 306 -0.89 15.20 -1.56
N TYR A 307 -1.32 16.20 -0.79
CA TYR A 307 -2.64 16.82 -0.95
C TYR A 307 -2.82 17.42 -2.34
N TYR A 308 -1.79 18.09 -2.86
CA TYR A 308 -1.80 18.57 -4.24
C TYR A 308 -2.00 17.45 -5.25
N VAL A 309 -1.30 16.31 -5.09
CA VAL A 309 -1.46 15.13 -5.97
C VAL A 309 -2.88 14.56 -5.88
N CYS A 310 -3.42 14.41 -4.67
CA CYS A 310 -4.78 13.92 -4.48
C CYS A 310 -5.80 14.82 -5.20
N THR A 311 -5.68 16.14 -5.06
CA THR A 311 -6.53 17.11 -5.80
C THR A 311 -6.41 16.91 -7.31
N CYS A 312 -5.21 16.70 -7.84
CA CYS A 312 -5.02 16.43 -9.28
C CYS A 312 -5.74 15.16 -9.73
N ILE A 313 -5.63 14.08 -8.94
CA ILE A 313 -6.30 12.80 -9.23
C ILE A 313 -7.82 12.98 -9.20
N ASP A 314 -8.38 13.63 -8.20
CA ASP A 314 -9.81 13.83 -8.01
C ASP A 314 -10.42 14.73 -9.11
N GLU A 315 -9.66 15.69 -9.61
CA GLU A 315 -10.03 16.52 -10.76
C GLU A 315 -9.77 15.85 -12.13
N GLY A 316 -9.25 14.63 -12.18
CA GLY A 316 -8.92 13.91 -13.40
C GLY A 316 -7.77 14.53 -14.20
N ARG A 317 -6.92 15.33 -13.57
CA ARG A 317 -5.73 15.94 -14.18
C ARG A 317 -4.58 14.92 -14.25
N ARG A 318 -3.83 14.95 -15.35
CA ARG A 318 -2.60 14.17 -15.47
C ARG A 318 -1.58 14.64 -14.42
N CYS A 319 -1.08 13.73 -13.60
CA CYS A 319 -0.15 14.04 -12.51
C CYS A 319 0.90 12.94 -12.23
N ASP A 320 1.24 12.13 -13.22
CA ASP A 320 2.22 11.03 -13.10
C ASP A 320 3.59 11.50 -12.58
N LYS A 321 4.04 12.69 -12.99
CA LYS A 321 5.26 13.33 -12.49
C LYS A 321 5.11 13.74 -11.02
N GLU A 322 4.04 14.43 -10.68
CA GLU A 322 3.78 14.94 -9.33
C GLU A 322 3.52 13.80 -8.34
N ALA A 323 2.79 12.75 -8.75
CA ALA A 323 2.58 11.54 -7.96
C ALA A 323 3.90 10.80 -7.68
N SER A 324 4.80 10.76 -8.68
CA SER A 324 6.15 10.22 -8.51
C SER A 324 6.98 11.08 -7.56
N MET A 325 6.89 12.43 -7.63
CA MET A 325 7.55 13.34 -6.69
C MET A 325 7.05 13.13 -5.26
N ALA A 326 5.73 13.01 -5.05
CA ALA A 326 5.15 12.80 -3.74
C ALA A 326 5.61 11.47 -3.13
N LYS A 327 5.55 10.37 -3.89
CA LYS A 327 6.00 9.04 -3.45
C LYS A 327 7.48 9.04 -3.13
N TYR A 328 8.32 9.59 -4.00
CA TYR A 328 9.75 9.68 -3.80
C TYR A 328 10.08 10.47 -2.54
N TYR A 329 9.60 11.71 -2.45
CA TYR A 329 9.93 12.59 -1.33
C TYR A 329 9.42 12.03 0.00
N ALA A 330 8.17 11.54 0.06
CA ALA A 330 7.59 11.00 1.28
C ALA A 330 8.32 9.75 1.78
N SER A 331 8.72 8.83 0.89
CA SER A 331 9.44 7.61 1.29
C SER A 331 10.87 7.90 1.76
N GLU A 332 11.60 8.80 1.09
CA GLU A 332 12.94 9.25 1.54
C GLU A 332 12.86 9.99 2.88
N MET A 333 11.87 10.85 3.04
CA MET A 333 11.59 11.58 4.28
C MET A 333 11.27 10.61 5.42
N ALA A 334 10.40 9.61 5.18
CA ALA A 334 9.97 8.68 6.22
C ALA A 334 11.15 7.88 6.79
N GLU A 335 12.06 7.39 5.96
CA GLU A 335 13.25 6.67 6.43
C GLU A 335 14.15 7.56 7.30
N ARG A 336 14.37 8.82 6.91
CA ARG A 336 15.15 9.77 7.72
C ARG A 336 14.49 10.07 9.05
N VAL A 337 13.19 10.40 9.04
CA VAL A 337 12.44 10.79 10.24
C VAL A 337 12.33 9.63 11.22
N THR A 338 12.04 8.42 10.75
CA THR A 338 11.93 7.25 11.64
C THR A 338 13.28 6.85 12.21
N SER A 339 14.38 6.99 11.46
CA SER A 339 15.74 6.82 11.94
C SER A 339 16.11 7.87 13.01
N ASP A 340 15.75 9.13 12.80
CA ASP A 340 15.96 10.21 13.77
C ASP A 340 15.14 10.01 15.05
N ALA A 341 13.90 9.52 14.93
CA ALA A 341 13.06 9.18 16.07
C ALA A 341 13.68 8.05 16.92
N LEU A 342 14.14 6.98 16.26
CA LEU A 342 14.85 5.88 16.92
C LEU A 342 16.09 6.39 17.63
N GLN A 343 16.87 7.27 17.00
CA GLN A 343 18.05 7.90 17.59
C GLN A 343 17.72 8.76 18.82
N ILE A 344 16.59 9.49 18.81
CA ILE A 344 16.13 10.28 19.98
C ILE A 344 15.85 9.37 21.18
N LEU A 345 15.26 8.19 20.98
CA LEU A 345 15.02 7.21 22.02
C LEU A 345 16.30 6.50 22.48
N GLY A 346 17.38 6.56 21.71
CA GLY A 346 18.65 5.90 22.03
C GLY A 346 18.50 4.39 22.16
N GLY A 347 19.11 3.78 23.18
CA GLY A 347 19.02 2.33 23.40
C GLY A 347 17.59 1.80 23.56
N ALA A 348 16.66 2.60 24.11
CA ALA A 348 15.25 2.22 24.20
C ALA A 348 14.60 2.06 22.81
N GLY A 349 14.95 2.93 21.86
CA GLY A 349 14.46 2.86 20.49
C GLY A 349 14.94 1.61 19.72
N TYR A 350 16.04 1.00 20.16
CA TYR A 350 16.60 -0.21 19.53
C TYR A 350 16.04 -1.51 20.17
N THR A 351 14.87 -1.43 20.76
CA THR A 351 14.15 -2.54 21.37
C THR A 351 12.74 -2.66 20.83
N LYS A 352 12.17 -3.87 20.88
CA LYS A 352 10.76 -4.12 20.53
C LYS A 352 9.74 -3.55 21.54
N LEU A 353 10.21 -2.84 22.58
CA LEU A 353 9.34 -2.22 23.58
C LEU A 353 8.72 -0.89 23.13
N HIS A 354 9.25 -0.30 22.05
CA HIS A 354 8.81 0.96 21.50
C HIS A 354 8.50 0.82 20.01
N ALA A 355 7.42 1.44 19.56
CA ALA A 355 6.96 1.35 18.17
C ALA A 355 7.92 1.99 17.14
N VAL A 356 8.86 2.82 17.56
CA VAL A 356 9.79 3.52 16.63
C VAL A 356 10.65 2.56 15.81
N GLU A 357 11.00 1.38 16.32
CA GLU A 357 11.73 0.38 15.55
C GLU A 357 10.86 -0.24 14.44
N ARG A 358 9.55 -0.44 14.68
CA ARG A 358 8.58 -0.88 13.68
C ARG A 358 8.44 0.17 12.58
N TYR A 359 8.25 1.43 12.94
CA TYR A 359 8.16 2.52 11.97
C TYR A 359 9.40 2.61 11.09
N TRP A 360 10.60 2.44 11.66
CA TRP A 360 11.85 2.46 10.91
C TRP A 360 11.97 1.28 9.94
N ARG A 361 11.65 0.05 10.37
CA ARG A 361 11.65 -1.14 9.50
C ARG A 361 10.68 -0.98 8.33
N ASP A 362 9.47 -0.52 8.62
CA ASP A 362 8.41 -0.38 7.64
C ASP A 362 8.67 0.79 6.69
N ALA A 363 9.21 1.91 7.17
CA ALA A 363 9.56 3.05 6.34
C ALA A 363 10.61 2.69 5.27
N ARG A 364 11.58 1.83 5.60
CA ARG A 364 12.58 1.38 4.62
C ARG A 364 11.96 0.69 3.41
N LEU A 365 10.85 -0.03 3.60
CA LEU A 365 10.15 -0.72 2.51
C LEU A 365 9.49 0.26 1.54
N THR A 366 9.02 1.41 1.99
CA THR A 366 8.30 2.38 1.14
C THR A 366 9.14 2.92 -0.02
N LYS A 367 10.45 2.85 0.07
CA LYS A 367 11.40 3.19 -1.01
C LYS A 367 11.52 2.09 -2.07
N ILE A 368 11.10 0.86 -1.76
CA ILE A 368 11.32 -0.34 -2.58
C ILE A 368 10.06 -0.71 -3.35
N PHE A 369 8.93 -0.91 -2.66
CA PHE A 369 7.71 -1.42 -3.27
C PHE A 369 6.94 -0.33 -4.04
N GLU A 370 5.98 -0.77 -4.88
CA GLU A 370 5.11 0.13 -5.67
C GLU A 370 5.90 1.13 -6.54
N GLY A 371 7.03 0.64 -7.08
CA GLY A 371 8.00 1.43 -7.85
C GLY A 371 9.08 2.02 -6.94
N THR A 372 10.33 1.57 -7.14
CA THR A 372 11.47 2.03 -6.33
C THR A 372 11.69 3.54 -6.45
N SER A 373 12.48 4.13 -5.53
CA SER A 373 12.90 5.54 -5.60
C SER A 373 13.50 5.88 -6.97
N GLU A 374 14.30 4.96 -7.55
CA GLU A 374 14.94 5.13 -8.87
C GLU A 374 13.90 5.14 -10.00
N ILE A 375 12.86 4.31 -9.92
CA ILE A 375 11.74 4.33 -10.89
C ILE A 375 10.98 5.66 -10.80
N GLN A 376 10.75 6.19 -9.60
CA GLN A 376 10.12 7.51 -9.45
C GLN A 376 10.99 8.61 -10.07
N LEU A 377 12.30 8.63 -9.77
CA LEU A 377 13.24 9.60 -10.36
C LEU A 377 13.29 9.51 -11.88
N ARG A 378 13.24 8.29 -12.43
CA ARG A 378 13.16 8.08 -13.88
C ARG A 378 11.90 8.71 -14.47
N ILE A 379 10.73 8.47 -13.88
CA ILE A 379 9.46 9.05 -14.35
C ILE A 379 9.52 10.58 -14.30
N ILE A 380 10.03 11.14 -13.21
CA ILE A 380 10.19 12.59 -13.06
C ILE A 380 11.10 13.15 -14.15
N SER A 381 12.28 12.54 -14.35
CA SER A 381 13.27 13.01 -15.34
C SER A 381 12.76 12.86 -16.78
N ASP A 382 12.10 11.74 -17.12
CA ASP A 382 11.51 11.52 -18.44
C ASP A 382 10.44 12.57 -18.77
N ASN A 383 9.65 12.99 -17.77
CA ASN A 383 8.65 14.07 -17.94
C ASN A 383 9.30 15.47 -18.08
N MET A 384 10.44 15.72 -17.43
CA MET A 384 11.10 17.03 -17.45
C MET A 384 11.98 17.24 -18.69
N LEU A 385 12.64 16.18 -19.15
CA LEU A 385 13.65 16.29 -20.20
C LEU A 385 13.12 15.85 -21.57
N GLY A 386 11.97 15.20 -21.60
CA GLY A 386 11.43 14.55 -22.79
C GLY A 386 12.18 13.26 -23.12
N ARG A 387 11.50 12.23 -23.57
CA ARG A 387 12.08 11.05 -24.20
C ARG A 387 12.02 11.14 -25.71
#